data_5c17fb7750bbf06a046c49ff91e50787
#
_entry.id   5c17fb7750bbf06a046c49ff91e50787
#
_cell.length_a   1.000
_cell.length_b   1.000
_cell.length_c   1.000
_cell.angle_alpha   90.00
_cell.angle_beta   90.00
_cell.angle_gamma   90.00
#
_symmetry.space_group_name_H-M   'P 1'
#
loop_
_entity.id
_entity.type
_entity.pdbx_description
1 polymer ?
#
loop_
_entity_poly.entity_id
_entity_poly.type
_entity_poly.pdbx_seq_one_letter_code
_entity_poly.pdbx_strand_id
1 'polypeptide(L)'
;MISGPQILGILAARLVGRPVKLVLRREQMYGPVGHRGPTRQTLRLGADRQGALTAIHHHVPTATSSFDDFIEPSVQVSHTLYASPAIVTTAEAVRLGTGTPIFMRALGEASGSIALESAIDEMAQAAGIDPLEFQPQKLRRGRADFWQAVLIQGVAGVLRTGCGALWLGGASRGAAADA
;
A
#
# COMPACT_ATOMS: atom_id res chain seq x y z
N MET A 1 17.18 -7.26 11.76
CA MET A 1 18.27 -7.07 10.75
C MET A 1 19.07 -5.84 11.14
N ILE A 2 20.40 -5.96 11.23
CA ILE A 2 21.30 -4.84 11.55
C ILE A 2 21.81 -4.28 10.22
N SER A 3 21.65 -2.97 10.01
CA SER A 3 22.12 -2.33 8.77
C SER A 3 23.62 -2.08 8.79
N GLY A 4 24.25 -1.94 7.62
CA GLY A 4 25.68 -1.66 7.50
C GLY A 4 26.17 -0.46 8.32
N PRO A 5 25.48 0.69 8.31
CA PRO A 5 25.84 1.84 9.16
C PRO A 5 25.82 1.56 10.65
N GLN A 6 24.87 0.74 11.12
CA GLN A 6 24.84 0.34 12.54
C GLN A 6 26.06 -0.50 12.93
N ILE A 7 26.47 -1.44 12.07
CA ILE A 7 27.67 -2.25 12.28
C ILE A 7 28.91 -1.32 12.36
N LEU A 8 29.03 -0.36 11.44
CA LEU A 8 30.14 0.59 11.46
C LEU A 8 30.17 1.42 12.74
N GLY A 9 29.03 1.88 13.23
CA GLY A 9 28.93 2.61 14.50
C GLY A 9 29.38 1.76 15.70
N ILE A 10 28.97 0.49 15.74
CA ILE A 10 29.36 -0.46 16.79
C ILE A 10 30.87 -0.73 16.76
N LEU A 11 31.42 -1.00 15.58
CA LEU A 11 32.84 -1.25 15.41
C LEU A 11 33.70 -0.03 15.79
N ALA A 12 33.25 1.16 15.36
CA ALA A 12 33.93 2.41 15.72
C ALA A 12 33.91 2.65 17.24
N ALA A 13 32.79 2.45 17.91
CA ALA A 13 32.69 2.60 19.36
C ALA A 13 33.62 1.62 20.10
N ARG A 14 33.69 0.38 19.62
CA ARG A 14 34.61 -0.64 20.17
C ARG A 14 36.06 -0.26 19.98
N LEU A 15 36.42 0.26 18.81
CA LEU A 15 37.80 0.63 18.48
C LEU A 15 38.29 1.81 19.32
N VAL A 16 37.43 2.83 19.53
CA VAL A 16 37.84 4.04 20.29
C VAL A 16 37.54 3.94 21.79
N GLY A 17 36.91 2.86 22.25
CA GLY A 17 36.58 2.61 23.66
C GLY A 17 35.56 3.60 24.27
N ARG A 18 34.77 4.28 23.47
CA ARG A 18 33.76 5.27 23.90
C ARG A 18 32.58 5.35 22.92
N PRO A 19 31.43 5.92 23.33
CA PRO A 19 30.28 6.10 22.47
C PRO A 19 30.63 6.88 21.19
N VAL A 20 30.13 6.39 20.05
CA VAL A 20 30.28 7.02 18.74
C VAL A 20 28.93 7.35 18.16
N LYS A 21 28.75 8.58 17.69
CA LYS A 21 27.59 9.01 16.91
C LYS A 21 27.95 9.00 15.44
N LEU A 22 27.26 8.13 14.67
CA LEU A 22 27.38 8.08 13.22
C LEU A 22 26.16 8.77 12.59
N VAL A 23 26.38 9.77 11.76
CA VAL A 23 25.35 10.46 11.01
C VAL A 23 25.63 10.34 9.52
N LEU A 24 24.69 9.77 8.77
CA LEU A 24 24.79 9.66 7.33
C LEU A 24 24.27 10.94 6.66
N ARG A 25 24.96 11.40 5.64
CA ARG A 25 24.45 12.42 4.73
C ARG A 25 23.40 11.79 3.80
N ARG A 26 22.58 12.60 3.17
CA ARG A 26 21.52 12.11 2.28
C ARG A 26 22.06 11.23 1.15
N GLU A 27 23.14 11.63 0.53
CA GLU A 27 23.77 10.89 -0.56
C GLU A 27 24.26 9.49 -0.11
N GLN A 28 24.75 9.39 1.10
CA GLN A 28 25.21 8.11 1.67
C GLN A 28 24.07 7.16 2.00
N MET A 29 22.85 7.65 2.11
CA MET A 29 21.68 6.81 2.39
C MET A 29 21.25 5.96 1.18
N TYR A 30 21.64 6.32 -0.02
CA TYR A 30 21.24 5.57 -1.23
C TYR A 30 22.03 4.26 -1.47
N GLY A 31 23.12 4.04 -0.77
CA GLY A 31 23.92 2.82 -0.88
C GLY A 31 23.70 1.86 0.30
N PRO A 32 24.25 2.17 1.48
CA PRO A 32 24.30 1.22 2.60
C PRO A 32 23.00 1.14 3.42
N VAL A 33 22.03 2.01 3.15
CA VAL A 33 20.72 1.97 3.79
C VAL A 33 19.72 1.33 2.82
N GLY A 34 18.87 0.45 3.35
CA GLY A 34 17.88 -0.20 2.53
C GLY A 34 16.82 0.77 1.99
N HIS A 35 16.13 0.33 0.98
CA HIS A 35 15.11 1.08 0.27
C HIS A 35 13.85 0.22 0.09
N ARG A 36 12.73 0.83 -0.27
CA ARG A 36 11.54 0.09 -0.69
C ARG A 36 11.79 -0.50 -2.06
N GLY A 37 11.56 -1.81 -2.19
CA GLY A 37 11.69 -2.50 -3.48
C GLY A 37 10.66 -1.98 -4.49
N PRO A 38 11.04 -1.74 -5.75
CA PRO A 38 10.07 -1.47 -6.80
C PRO A 38 9.19 -2.70 -7.02
N THR A 39 7.90 -2.46 -7.22
CA THR A 39 6.90 -3.49 -7.51
C THR A 39 6.22 -3.20 -8.83
N ARG A 40 5.85 -4.25 -9.56
CA ARG A 40 4.91 -4.17 -10.66
C ARG A 40 3.66 -4.92 -10.25
N GLN A 41 2.50 -4.28 -10.29
CA GLN A 41 1.29 -4.86 -9.76
C GLN A 41 0.26 -5.03 -10.88
N THR A 42 -0.35 -6.19 -10.93
CA THR A 42 -1.43 -6.50 -11.86
C THR A 42 -2.65 -6.92 -11.06
N LEU A 43 -3.74 -6.19 -11.20
CA LEU A 43 -5.01 -6.50 -10.57
C LEU A 43 -6.04 -6.86 -11.64
N ARG A 44 -6.87 -7.85 -11.31
CA ARG A 44 -8.08 -8.19 -12.05
C ARG A 44 -9.19 -8.30 -11.03
N LEU A 45 -10.25 -7.55 -11.24
CA LEU A 45 -11.40 -7.51 -10.36
C LEU A 45 -12.64 -8.03 -11.10
N GLY A 46 -13.47 -8.77 -10.40
CA GLY A 46 -14.80 -9.15 -10.86
C GLY A 46 -15.85 -8.55 -9.96
N ALA A 47 -16.93 -8.05 -10.54
CA ALA A 47 -18.11 -7.60 -9.81
C ALA A 47 -19.39 -8.10 -10.49
N ASP A 48 -20.45 -8.25 -9.73
CA ASP A 48 -21.77 -8.49 -10.28
C ASP A 48 -22.43 -7.17 -10.78
N ARG A 49 -23.63 -7.28 -11.34
CA ARG A 49 -24.37 -6.11 -11.87
C ARG A 49 -24.76 -5.10 -10.79
N GLN A 50 -24.80 -5.50 -9.54
CA GLN A 50 -25.05 -4.65 -8.38
C GLN A 50 -23.76 -4.06 -7.82
N GLY A 51 -22.62 -4.32 -8.47
CA GLY A 51 -21.31 -3.86 -8.08
C GLY A 51 -20.68 -4.66 -6.92
N ALA A 52 -21.24 -5.78 -6.46
CA ALA A 52 -20.60 -6.57 -5.43
C ALA A 52 -19.38 -7.30 -5.98
N LEU A 53 -18.23 -7.21 -5.28
CA LEU A 53 -17.02 -7.89 -5.68
C LEU A 53 -17.19 -9.41 -5.62
N THR A 54 -16.94 -10.08 -6.74
CA THR A 54 -17.02 -11.53 -6.87
C THR A 54 -15.65 -12.20 -6.92
N ALA A 55 -14.63 -11.48 -7.39
CA ALA A 55 -13.25 -11.98 -7.46
C ALA A 55 -12.24 -10.85 -7.35
N ILE A 56 -11.09 -11.15 -6.72
CA ILE A 56 -9.89 -10.31 -6.70
C ILE A 56 -8.71 -11.20 -7.08
N HIS A 57 -8.00 -10.85 -8.14
CA HIS A 57 -6.71 -11.44 -8.47
C HIS A 57 -5.64 -10.35 -8.42
N HIS A 58 -4.65 -10.53 -7.54
CA HIS A 58 -3.57 -9.56 -7.33
C HIS A 58 -2.22 -10.25 -7.47
N HIS A 59 -1.47 -9.90 -8.50
CA HIS A 59 -0.15 -10.44 -8.81
C HIS A 59 0.92 -9.36 -8.71
N VAL A 60 2.00 -9.63 -7.93
CA VAL A 60 3.04 -8.65 -7.61
C VAL A 60 4.43 -9.26 -7.75
N PRO A 61 5.10 -9.14 -8.89
CA PRO A 61 6.54 -9.26 -8.96
C PRO A 61 7.22 -8.08 -8.24
N THR A 62 8.14 -8.41 -7.34
CA THR A 62 8.91 -7.47 -6.52
C THR A 62 10.39 -7.62 -6.81
N ALA A 63 11.08 -6.54 -7.08
CA ALA A 63 12.53 -6.59 -7.28
C ALA A 63 13.26 -6.88 -5.95
N THR A 64 14.24 -7.77 -6.01
CA THR A 64 15.18 -8.05 -4.92
C THR A 64 16.61 -8.17 -5.44
N SER A 65 17.59 -8.31 -4.57
CA SER A 65 18.98 -8.49 -4.97
C SER A 65 19.26 -9.90 -5.50
N SER A 66 20.43 -10.07 -6.14
CA SER A 66 20.90 -11.39 -6.58
C SER A 66 21.42 -12.28 -5.45
N PHE A 67 21.69 -11.72 -4.27
CA PHE A 67 22.35 -12.41 -3.15
C PHE A 67 21.49 -12.52 -1.89
N ASP A 68 20.32 -11.88 -1.82
CA ASP A 68 19.41 -11.97 -0.68
C ASP A 68 17.97 -11.80 -1.14
N ASP A 69 17.05 -12.46 -0.46
CA ASP A 69 15.64 -12.44 -0.83
C ASP A 69 14.84 -11.55 0.12
N PHE A 70 14.12 -10.61 -0.48
CA PHE A 70 13.15 -9.80 0.22
C PHE A 70 11.92 -9.60 -0.67
N ILE A 71 10.75 -9.98 -0.18
CA ILE A 71 9.47 -9.77 -0.86
C ILE A 71 8.63 -8.85 -0.02
N GLU A 72 8.28 -7.68 -0.57
CA GLU A 72 7.32 -6.78 0.07
C GLU A 72 5.91 -7.38 -0.03
N PRO A 73 5.17 -7.54 1.09
CA PRO A 73 3.88 -8.24 1.12
C PRO A 73 2.72 -7.38 0.58
N SER A 74 2.90 -6.76 -0.58
CA SER A 74 1.92 -5.82 -1.17
C SER A 74 0.56 -6.46 -1.49
N VAL A 75 0.52 -7.78 -1.68
CA VAL A 75 -0.72 -8.51 -1.94
C VAL A 75 -1.64 -8.62 -0.72
N GLN A 76 -1.11 -8.38 0.49
CA GLN A 76 -1.84 -8.59 1.73
C GLN A 76 -3.04 -7.64 1.89
N VAL A 77 -2.95 -6.44 1.32
CA VAL A 77 -4.05 -5.47 1.32
C VAL A 77 -5.33 -6.01 0.69
N SER A 78 -5.21 -6.86 -0.33
CA SER A 78 -6.37 -7.50 -0.97
C SER A 78 -7.13 -8.45 -0.04
N HIS A 79 -6.44 -9.03 0.94
CA HIS A 79 -7.06 -9.91 1.95
C HIS A 79 -7.63 -9.13 3.13
N THR A 80 -7.12 -7.93 3.40
CA THR A 80 -7.47 -7.17 4.61
C THR A 80 -8.51 -6.10 4.36
N LEU A 81 -8.47 -5.43 3.22
CA LEU A 81 -9.34 -4.27 2.97
C LEU A 81 -10.70 -4.67 2.41
N TYR A 82 -10.76 -5.56 1.43
CA TYR A 82 -11.99 -5.84 0.71
C TYR A 82 -12.51 -7.26 0.92
N ALA A 83 -13.82 -7.40 0.97
CA ALA A 83 -14.48 -8.70 1.03
C ALA A 83 -14.80 -9.17 -0.40
N SER A 84 -14.37 -10.38 -0.72
CA SER A 84 -14.72 -11.07 -1.96
C SER A 84 -14.78 -12.58 -1.70
N PRO A 85 -15.69 -13.33 -2.33
CA PRO A 85 -15.75 -14.78 -2.17
C PRO A 85 -14.53 -15.50 -2.78
N ALA A 86 -13.88 -14.89 -3.77
CA ALA A 86 -12.68 -15.44 -4.39
C ALA A 86 -11.55 -14.40 -4.37
N ILE A 87 -10.47 -14.71 -3.65
CA ILE A 87 -9.27 -13.87 -3.61
C ILE A 87 -8.06 -14.76 -3.93
N VAL A 88 -7.38 -14.45 -5.03
CA VAL A 88 -6.14 -15.11 -5.43
C VAL A 88 -5.03 -14.06 -5.44
N THR A 89 -3.96 -14.34 -4.70
CA THR A 89 -2.80 -13.44 -4.64
C THR A 89 -1.52 -14.21 -4.93
N THR A 90 -0.63 -13.60 -5.69
CA THR A 90 0.69 -14.14 -5.98
C THR A 90 1.74 -13.06 -5.83
N ALA A 91 2.84 -13.37 -5.14
CA ALA A 91 4.00 -12.50 -5.01
C ALA A 91 5.24 -13.26 -5.49
N GLU A 92 6.06 -12.59 -6.28
CA GLU A 92 7.27 -13.18 -6.87
C GLU A 92 8.49 -12.30 -6.60
N ALA A 93 9.63 -12.93 -6.31
CA ALA A 93 10.91 -12.25 -6.21
C ALA A 93 11.59 -12.21 -7.58
N VAL A 94 11.84 -11.02 -8.10
CA VAL A 94 12.61 -10.81 -9.32
C VAL A 94 14.01 -10.36 -8.96
N ARG A 95 15.00 -11.20 -9.18
CA ARG A 95 16.39 -10.93 -8.83
C ARG A 95 17.03 -9.97 -9.84
N LEU A 96 17.53 -8.86 -9.34
CA LEU A 96 18.17 -7.81 -10.13
C LEU A 96 19.55 -7.47 -9.54
N GLY A 97 20.37 -6.77 -10.30
CA GLY A 97 21.67 -6.25 -9.86
C GLY A 97 21.55 -5.01 -8.97
N THR A 98 20.60 -5.00 -8.04
CA THR A 98 20.33 -3.89 -7.11
C THR A 98 20.60 -4.31 -5.67
N GLY A 99 20.69 -3.35 -4.73
CA GLY A 99 20.72 -3.66 -3.31
C GLY A 99 19.45 -4.37 -2.85
N THR A 100 19.54 -5.17 -1.79
CA THR A 100 18.37 -5.81 -1.19
C THR A 100 17.44 -4.76 -0.59
N PRO A 101 16.16 -4.75 -0.94
CA PRO A 101 15.17 -3.92 -0.25
C PRO A 101 15.05 -4.32 1.22
N ILE A 102 14.61 -3.40 2.06
CA ILE A 102 14.36 -3.68 3.48
C ILE A 102 12.99 -3.13 3.92
N PHE A 103 12.65 -3.47 5.15
CA PHE A 103 11.44 -2.96 5.79
C PHE A 103 11.40 -1.43 5.78
N MET A 104 10.30 -0.90 5.23
CA MET A 104 9.97 0.52 5.29
C MET A 104 8.61 0.66 5.97
N ARG A 105 8.29 1.86 6.49
CA ARG A 105 7.00 2.11 7.13
C ARG A 105 5.83 1.72 6.20
N ALA A 106 4.80 1.06 6.75
CA ALA A 106 3.67 0.50 6.01
C ALA A 106 4.14 -0.53 4.96
N LEU A 107 4.76 -1.60 5.45
CA LEU A 107 5.33 -2.67 4.66
C LEU A 107 4.25 -3.42 3.87
N GLY A 108 4.27 -3.28 2.55
CA GLY A 108 3.25 -3.84 1.66
C GLY A 108 1.99 -2.99 1.56
N GLU A 109 1.53 -2.38 2.65
CA GLU A 109 0.31 -1.57 2.65
C GLU A 109 0.47 -0.34 1.75
N ALA A 110 1.59 0.38 1.84
CA ALA A 110 1.79 1.60 1.06
C ALA A 110 1.85 1.32 -0.45
N SER A 111 2.54 0.26 -0.88
CA SER A 111 2.64 -0.09 -2.29
C SER A 111 1.38 -0.78 -2.81
N GLY A 112 0.82 -1.70 -2.02
CA GLY A 112 -0.36 -2.47 -2.39
C GLY A 112 -1.63 -1.63 -2.44
N SER A 113 -1.83 -0.69 -1.51
CA SER A 113 -3.04 0.13 -1.47
C SER A 113 -3.18 1.00 -2.71
N ILE A 114 -2.09 1.62 -3.18
CA ILE A 114 -2.17 2.49 -4.37
C ILE A 114 -2.74 1.72 -5.56
N ALA A 115 -2.25 0.51 -5.81
CA ALA A 115 -2.70 -0.28 -6.93
C ALA A 115 -4.14 -0.81 -6.72
N LEU A 116 -4.43 -1.30 -5.51
CA LEU A 116 -5.75 -1.85 -5.19
C LEU A 116 -6.83 -0.78 -5.24
N GLU A 117 -6.63 0.37 -4.61
CA GLU A 117 -7.61 1.47 -4.59
C GLU A 117 -7.83 2.03 -5.99
N SER A 118 -6.76 2.19 -6.79
CA SER A 118 -6.91 2.60 -8.19
C SER A 118 -7.76 1.62 -9.00
N ALA A 119 -7.54 0.32 -8.83
CA ALA A 119 -8.34 -0.69 -9.51
C ALA A 119 -9.80 -0.75 -9.03
N ILE A 120 -10.04 -0.46 -7.75
CA ILE A 120 -11.39 -0.35 -7.18
C ILE A 120 -12.11 0.88 -7.74
N ASP A 121 -11.44 2.01 -7.89
CA ASP A 121 -12.01 3.21 -8.49
C ASP A 121 -12.35 2.99 -9.98
N GLU A 122 -11.46 2.34 -10.74
CA GLU A 122 -11.72 1.96 -12.13
C GLU A 122 -12.92 1.00 -12.24
N MET A 123 -13.03 0.04 -11.31
CA MET A 123 -14.17 -0.87 -11.26
C MET A 123 -15.48 -0.15 -10.94
N ALA A 124 -15.45 0.80 -10.02
CA ALA A 124 -16.62 1.61 -9.67
C ALA A 124 -17.12 2.39 -10.90
N GLN A 125 -16.21 3.04 -11.63
CA GLN A 125 -16.52 3.75 -12.86
C GLN A 125 -17.10 2.80 -13.93
N ALA A 126 -16.51 1.63 -14.10
CA ALA A 126 -16.99 0.61 -15.05
C ALA A 126 -18.39 0.09 -14.69
N ALA A 127 -18.71 0.04 -13.39
CA ALA A 127 -20.02 -0.34 -12.88
C ALA A 127 -21.05 0.81 -12.92
N GLY A 128 -20.63 2.04 -13.24
CA GLY A 128 -21.48 3.23 -13.22
C GLY A 128 -21.89 3.67 -11.81
N ILE A 129 -21.09 3.34 -10.80
CA ILE A 129 -21.32 3.65 -9.38
C ILE A 129 -20.27 4.68 -8.94
N ASP A 130 -20.70 5.64 -8.11
CA ASP A 130 -19.76 6.59 -7.51
C ASP A 130 -18.69 5.85 -6.67
N PRO A 131 -17.38 6.11 -6.86
CA PRO A 131 -16.32 5.43 -6.11
C PRO A 131 -16.47 5.55 -4.59
N LEU A 132 -16.95 6.69 -4.07
CA LEU A 132 -17.18 6.89 -2.64
C LEU A 132 -18.35 6.07 -2.10
N GLU A 133 -19.32 5.74 -2.94
CA GLU A 133 -20.41 4.83 -2.59
C GLU A 133 -20.01 3.37 -2.76
N PHE A 134 -19.15 3.08 -3.75
CA PHE A 134 -18.69 1.74 -4.05
C PHE A 134 -17.81 1.18 -2.95
N GLN A 135 -16.79 1.91 -2.49
CA GLN A 135 -15.79 1.45 -1.52
C GLN A 135 -16.40 0.97 -0.18
N PRO A 136 -17.25 1.74 0.53
CA PRO A 136 -17.78 1.34 1.83
C PRO A 136 -18.60 0.05 1.80
N GLN A 137 -19.24 -0.24 0.67
CA GLN A 137 -20.05 -1.46 0.51
C GLN A 137 -19.17 -2.72 0.43
N LYS A 138 -17.92 -2.59 0.02
CA LYS A 138 -16.99 -3.68 -0.26
C LYS A 138 -15.97 -3.92 0.85
N LEU A 139 -15.87 -2.98 1.80
CA LEU A 139 -14.95 -3.11 2.93
C LEU A 139 -15.28 -4.38 3.73
N ARG A 140 -14.24 -5.11 4.11
CA ARG A 140 -14.36 -6.33 4.88
C ARG A 140 -14.86 -6.03 6.28
N ARG A 141 -16.07 -6.49 6.60
CA ARG A 141 -16.65 -6.38 7.94
C ARG A 141 -16.40 -7.68 8.71
N GLY A 142 -15.88 -7.57 9.92
CA GLY A 142 -16.01 -8.65 10.91
C GLY A 142 -14.90 -9.69 10.99
N ARG A 143 -13.64 -9.38 10.74
CA ARG A 143 -12.57 -10.16 11.35
C ARG A 143 -12.16 -9.52 12.67
N ALA A 144 -12.14 -10.34 13.74
CA ALA A 144 -12.02 -9.91 15.14
C ALA A 144 -10.65 -9.33 15.55
N ASP A 145 -9.88 -8.80 14.64
CA ASP A 145 -8.71 -8.02 14.98
C ASP A 145 -9.18 -6.59 15.25
N PHE A 146 -9.29 -6.29 16.52
CA PHE A 146 -9.75 -5.03 17.12
C PHE A 146 -9.29 -3.77 16.35
N TRP A 147 -8.08 -3.77 15.84
CA TRP A 147 -7.52 -2.65 15.07
C TRP A 147 -8.11 -2.50 13.68
N GLN A 148 -8.49 -3.60 13.01
CA GLN A 148 -9.11 -3.54 11.68
C GLN A 148 -10.55 -3.05 11.75
N ALA A 149 -11.32 -3.46 12.74
CA ALA A 149 -12.71 -2.99 12.91
C ALA A 149 -12.77 -1.49 13.20
N VAL A 150 -11.85 -0.97 14.02
CA VAL A 150 -11.77 0.46 14.36
C VAL A 150 -11.32 1.29 13.16
N LEU A 151 -10.32 0.82 12.40
CA LEU A 151 -9.85 1.53 11.20
C LEU A 151 -10.90 1.55 10.09
N ILE A 152 -11.55 0.43 9.81
CA ILE A 152 -12.57 0.33 8.74
C ILE A 152 -13.80 1.16 9.09
N GLN A 153 -14.30 1.10 10.32
CA GLN A 153 -15.43 1.93 10.74
C GLN A 153 -15.06 3.43 10.78
N GLY A 154 -13.83 3.74 11.21
CA GLY A 154 -13.30 5.10 11.19
C GLY A 154 -13.17 5.64 9.76
N VAL A 155 -12.61 4.86 8.84
CA VAL A 155 -12.45 5.24 7.43
C VAL A 155 -13.80 5.44 6.75
N ALA A 156 -14.77 4.54 6.91
CA ALA A 156 -16.10 4.71 6.35
C ALA A 156 -16.84 5.93 6.94
N GLY A 157 -16.59 6.26 8.20
CA GLY A 157 -17.07 7.48 8.84
C GLY A 157 -16.41 8.74 8.28
N VAL A 158 -15.08 8.71 8.13
CA VAL A 158 -14.29 9.82 7.57
C VAL A 158 -14.62 10.06 6.10
N LEU A 159 -14.77 9.01 5.29
CA LEU A 159 -15.19 9.13 3.89
C LEU A 159 -16.55 9.79 3.77
N ARG A 160 -17.54 9.38 4.56
CA ARG A 160 -18.87 10.00 4.54
C ARG A 160 -18.92 11.41 5.08
N THR A 161 -18.18 11.70 6.17
CA THR A 161 -18.23 13.00 6.83
C THR A 161 -17.20 13.96 6.23
N GLY A 162 -16.00 13.49 5.93
CA GLY A 162 -14.92 14.31 5.39
C GLY A 162 -15.14 14.74 3.94
N CYS A 163 -15.63 13.84 3.09
CA CYS A 163 -15.94 14.19 1.70
C CYS A 163 -17.21 15.07 1.59
N GLY A 164 -18.21 14.86 2.44
CA GLY A 164 -19.36 15.75 2.51
C GLY A 164 -18.98 17.17 2.93
N ALA A 165 -18.03 17.32 3.85
CA ALA A 165 -17.61 18.64 4.36
C ALA A 165 -16.56 19.35 3.51
N LEU A 166 -15.64 18.60 2.89
CA LEU A 166 -14.50 19.18 2.14
C LEU A 166 -14.74 19.30 0.64
N TRP A 167 -15.49 18.39 0.04
CA TRP A 167 -15.67 18.36 -1.42
C TRP A 167 -16.91 19.07 -1.91
N LEU A 168 -18.01 19.03 -1.16
CA LEU A 168 -19.23 19.74 -1.55
C LEU A 168 -19.17 21.25 -1.30
N GLY A 169 -18.19 21.73 -0.52
CA GLY A 169 -17.96 23.18 -0.31
C GLY A 169 -17.13 23.86 -1.40
N GLY A 170 -16.47 23.11 -2.29
CA GLY A 170 -15.58 23.67 -3.33
C GLY A 170 -16.06 23.54 -4.77
N ALA A 171 -17.04 22.69 -5.04
CA ALA A 171 -17.64 22.56 -6.36
C ALA A 171 -18.84 23.51 -6.49
N SER A 172 -18.57 24.81 -6.62
CA SER A 172 -19.55 25.69 -7.22
C SER A 172 -19.85 25.14 -8.62
N ARG A 173 -21.06 24.67 -8.82
CA ARG A 173 -21.62 24.36 -10.13
C ARG A 173 -21.43 25.61 -10.99
N GLY A 174 -20.39 25.63 -11.78
CA GLY A 174 -20.27 26.57 -12.88
C GLY A 174 -21.44 26.31 -13.81
N ALA A 175 -22.35 27.24 -13.84
CA ALA A 175 -23.48 27.27 -14.71
C ALA A 175 -23.03 27.07 -16.17
N ALA A 176 -23.42 25.98 -16.77
CA ALA A 176 -23.63 25.93 -18.19
C ALA A 176 -25.05 26.42 -18.40
N ALA A 177 -25.16 27.71 -18.66
CA ALA A 177 -26.38 28.32 -19.22
C ALA A 177 -25.91 29.29 -20.29
N ASP A 178 -26.45 29.10 -21.47
CA ASP A 178 -26.66 30.03 -22.55
C ASP A 178 -25.45 30.46 -23.41
N ALA A 179 -25.35 29.83 -24.56
CA ALA A 179 -25.56 30.42 -25.88
C ALA A 179 -25.41 29.35 -26.97
#